data_762700dda10278a3421787c7dfe48fff
#
_entry.id   762700dda10278a3421787c7dfe48fff
#
_cell.length_a   1.000
_cell.length_b   1.000
_cell.length_c   1.000
_cell.angle_alpha   90.00
_cell.angle_beta   90.00
_cell.angle_gamma   90.00
#
_symmetry.space_group_name_H-M   'P 1'
#
loop_
_entity.id
_entity.type
_entity.pdbx_description
1 polymer ?
#
loop_
_entity_poly.entity_id
_entity_poly.type
_entity_poly.pdbx_seq_one_letter_code
_entity_poly.pdbx_strand_id
1 'polypeptide(L)'
;MTTYPPGPRLLKGAIVAIDLATNQRSTIVFQYNPETLSRSVQPQMAGGEQGQHSPMVRFTGAPVETRTIDVTIDATDQLEVGDAVAASLGIYPQLTALEMLLYPQSQQVIQNSQLLSQGSIEVGPYVAPLTLFIWGGNRVLPVLLTSLSSREELFDNH
;
A
#
# COMPACT_ATOMS: atom_id res chain seq x y z
N MET A 1 14.07 38.62 -21.67
CA MET A 1 13.38 37.36 -21.35
C MET A 1 13.98 36.82 -20.06
N THR A 2 13.33 37.03 -18.95
CA THR A 2 13.74 36.51 -17.66
C THR A 2 13.35 35.02 -17.55
N THR A 3 14.32 34.16 -17.78
CA THR A 3 14.12 32.72 -17.58
C THR A 3 14.11 32.47 -16.07
N TYR A 4 12.93 32.23 -15.49
CA TYR A 4 12.84 31.75 -14.11
C TYR A 4 13.59 30.43 -14.00
N PRO A 5 14.43 30.22 -12.97
CA PRO A 5 15.04 28.93 -12.75
C PRO A 5 13.93 27.89 -12.55
N PRO A 6 14.10 26.68 -13.13
CA PRO A 6 13.12 25.62 -12.91
C PRO A 6 13.03 25.38 -11.40
N GLY A 7 11.78 25.41 -10.87
CA GLY A 7 11.54 25.13 -9.46
C GLY A 7 12.11 23.77 -9.04
N PRO A 8 12.34 23.55 -7.75
CA PRO A 8 12.87 22.28 -7.27
C PRO A 8 11.93 21.16 -7.74
N ARG A 9 12.51 20.11 -8.37
CA ARG A 9 11.75 18.92 -8.76
C ARG A 9 11.29 18.21 -7.49
N LEU A 10 10.01 18.33 -7.20
CA LEU A 10 9.40 17.59 -6.10
C LEU A 10 9.33 16.11 -6.49
N LEU A 11 10.01 15.26 -5.75
CA LEU A 11 9.88 13.81 -5.90
C LEU A 11 8.58 13.40 -5.20
N LYS A 12 7.61 12.95 -5.99
CA LYS A 12 6.32 12.46 -5.46
C LYS A 12 6.53 11.13 -4.75
N GLY A 13 5.77 10.92 -3.68
CA GLY A 13 5.68 9.63 -3.02
C GLY A 13 4.90 8.63 -3.89
N ALA A 14 5.20 7.34 -3.71
CA ALA A 14 4.53 6.28 -4.45
C ALA A 14 4.43 4.99 -3.64
N ILE A 15 3.43 4.18 -3.97
CA ILE A 15 3.35 2.78 -3.58
C ILE A 15 3.63 1.93 -4.82
N VAL A 16 4.58 1.01 -4.71
CA VAL A 16 4.92 0.07 -5.78
C VAL A 16 4.62 -1.34 -5.30
N ALA A 17 3.68 -2.00 -5.94
CA ALA A 17 3.42 -3.41 -5.74
C ALA A 17 4.17 -4.24 -6.76
N ILE A 18 4.83 -5.29 -6.31
CA ILE A 18 5.59 -6.22 -7.13
C ILE A 18 4.99 -7.61 -6.94
N ASP A 19 4.45 -8.15 -8.00
CA ASP A 19 4.07 -9.55 -8.04
C ASP A 19 5.32 -10.40 -8.22
N LEU A 20 5.65 -11.19 -7.20
CA LEU A 20 6.85 -12.03 -7.19
C LEU A 20 6.78 -13.21 -8.17
N ALA A 21 5.58 -13.64 -8.57
CA ALA A 21 5.39 -14.74 -9.50
C ALA A 21 5.55 -14.31 -10.96
N THR A 22 4.98 -13.15 -11.32
CA THR A 22 4.97 -12.63 -12.70
C THR A 22 5.99 -11.53 -12.93
N ASN A 23 6.61 -11.00 -11.86
CA ASN A 23 7.49 -9.82 -11.86
C ASN A 23 6.81 -8.57 -12.44
N GLN A 24 5.49 -8.56 -12.46
CA GLN A 24 4.71 -7.38 -12.83
C GLN A 24 4.76 -6.34 -11.71
N ARG A 25 4.84 -5.07 -12.11
CA ARG A 25 4.89 -3.95 -11.19
C ARG A 25 3.69 -3.05 -11.42
N SER A 26 3.00 -2.72 -10.34
CA SER A 26 1.96 -1.70 -10.31
C SER A 26 2.48 -0.53 -9.49
N THR A 27 2.47 0.67 -10.06
CA THR A 27 2.97 1.87 -9.39
C THR A 27 1.83 2.86 -9.24
N ILE A 28 1.54 3.22 -8.01
CA ILE A 28 0.54 4.22 -7.65
C ILE A 28 1.29 5.43 -7.11
N VAL A 29 1.34 6.49 -7.90
CA VAL A 29 2.01 7.74 -7.54
C VAL A 29 1.01 8.65 -6.84
N PHE A 30 1.40 9.23 -5.71
CA PHE A 30 0.56 10.19 -5.01
C PHE A 30 0.55 11.53 -5.78
N GLN A 31 -0.63 12.12 -5.89
CA GLN A 31 -0.78 13.45 -6.47
C GLN A 31 -0.01 14.48 -5.64
N TYR A 32 -0.23 14.45 -4.35
CA TYR A 32 0.45 15.26 -3.36
C TYR A 32 1.19 14.38 -2.37
N ASN A 33 2.38 14.81 -1.96
CA ASN A 33 3.07 14.11 -0.88
C ASN A 33 2.26 14.27 0.41
N PRO A 34 2.13 13.19 1.21
CA PRO A 34 1.46 13.29 2.49
C PRO A 34 2.16 14.34 3.37
N GLU A 35 1.37 15.23 3.96
CA GLU A 35 1.89 16.27 4.87
C GLU A 35 2.32 15.66 6.21
N THR A 36 1.62 14.60 6.62
CA THR A 36 1.83 13.95 7.91
C THR A 36 2.11 12.47 7.74
N LEU A 37 3.00 11.94 8.54
CA LEU A 37 3.28 10.53 8.69
C LEU A 37 3.34 10.19 10.16
N SER A 38 2.40 9.41 10.63
CA SER A 38 2.41 8.86 11.98
C SER A 38 3.16 7.52 12.00
N ARG A 39 3.98 7.32 13.02
CA ARG A 39 4.75 6.09 13.22
C ARG A 39 4.51 5.57 14.63
N SER A 40 4.08 4.34 14.74
CA SER A 40 3.97 3.59 16.00
C SER A 40 4.88 2.37 15.97
N VAL A 41 5.57 2.12 17.06
CA VAL A 41 6.47 0.97 17.20
C VAL A 41 6.07 0.22 18.46
N GLN A 42 5.68 -1.04 18.29
CA GLN A 42 5.27 -1.90 19.40
C GLN A 42 6.24 -3.06 19.56
N PRO A 43 6.93 -3.19 20.71
CA PRO A 43 7.78 -4.32 20.97
C PRO A 43 6.95 -5.60 21.14
N GLN A 44 7.44 -6.71 20.63
CA GLN A 44 6.86 -8.02 20.88
C GLN A 44 7.48 -8.61 22.15
N MET A 45 6.65 -8.78 23.18
CA MET A 45 7.09 -9.30 24.46
C MET A 45 6.46 -10.66 24.73
N ALA A 46 7.20 -11.57 25.36
CA ALA A 46 6.61 -12.79 25.91
C ALA A 46 5.60 -12.40 26.99
N GLY A 47 4.35 -12.87 26.87
CA GLY A 47 3.34 -12.71 27.91
C GLY A 47 3.84 -13.40 29.18
N GLY A 48 4.00 -12.64 30.25
CA GLY A 48 4.20 -13.23 31.58
C GLY A 48 2.90 -13.88 32.00
N GLU A 49 2.89 -15.21 32.18
CA GLU A 49 1.82 -15.86 32.90
C GLU A 49 1.77 -15.27 34.32
N GLN A 50 0.58 -14.84 34.74
CA GLN A 50 0.35 -14.34 36.09
C GLN A 50 0.74 -15.44 37.09
N GLY A 51 1.89 -15.27 37.71
CA GLY A 51 2.29 -16.16 38.82
C GLY A 51 3.79 -16.42 38.99
N GLN A 52 4.65 -16.05 38.10
CA GLN A 52 6.10 -16.19 38.28
C GLN A 52 6.78 -14.85 38.49
N HIS A 53 7.35 -14.65 39.66
CA HIS A 53 8.19 -13.49 40.00
C HIS A 53 9.51 -13.53 39.24
N SER A 54 9.49 -13.27 37.93
CA SER A 54 10.70 -13.03 37.15
C SER A 54 10.64 -11.65 36.53
N PRO A 55 11.49 -10.72 36.99
CA PRO A 55 11.51 -9.34 36.46
C PRO A 55 12.14 -9.21 35.10
N MET A 56 12.43 -10.30 34.39
CA MET A 56 13.02 -10.25 33.05
C MET A 56 11.95 -10.17 31.96
N VAL A 57 11.75 -8.99 31.41
CA VAL A 57 11.01 -8.78 30.17
C VAL A 57 11.79 -9.40 29.02
N ARG A 58 11.23 -10.42 28.38
CA ARG A 58 11.84 -11.08 27.22
C ARG A 58 11.16 -10.61 25.93
N PHE A 59 11.95 -10.17 24.99
CA PHE A 59 11.45 -9.91 23.65
C PHE A 59 11.30 -11.24 22.88
N THR A 60 10.17 -11.40 22.17
CA THR A 60 9.87 -12.59 21.35
C THR A 60 10.23 -12.40 19.89
N GLY A 61 10.45 -11.17 19.46
CA GLY A 61 10.77 -10.86 18.07
C GLY A 61 11.10 -9.39 17.86
N ALA A 62 11.29 -9.04 16.60
CA ALA A 62 11.45 -7.66 16.19
C ALA A 62 10.16 -6.87 16.48
N PRO A 63 10.25 -5.58 16.80
CA PRO A 63 9.08 -4.76 17.03
C PRO A 63 8.22 -4.65 15.76
N VAL A 64 6.90 -4.58 15.95
CA VAL A 64 5.97 -4.26 14.87
C VAL A 64 5.93 -2.75 14.70
N GLU A 65 6.23 -2.28 13.49
CA GLU A 65 6.16 -0.88 13.13
C GLU A 65 4.95 -0.63 12.26
N THR A 66 4.07 0.26 12.70
CA THR A 66 2.89 0.71 11.94
C THR A 66 3.08 2.16 11.51
N ARG A 67 2.79 2.44 10.27
CA ARG A 67 2.79 3.79 9.69
C ARG A 67 1.42 4.13 9.13
N THR A 68 0.92 5.28 9.52
CA THR A 68 -0.34 5.82 8.99
C THR A 68 -0.02 7.08 8.21
N ILE A 69 -0.54 7.15 7.00
CA ILE A 69 -0.37 8.27 6.07
C ILE A 69 -1.73 8.67 5.52
N ASP A 70 -1.95 9.96 5.38
CA ASP A 70 -3.10 10.52 4.69
C ASP A 70 -2.64 10.99 3.30
N VAL A 71 -3.26 10.46 2.25
CA VAL A 71 -2.94 10.81 0.86
C VAL A 71 -4.17 11.35 0.16
N THR A 72 -3.99 12.34 -0.67
CA THR A 72 -5.04 12.87 -1.53
C THR A 72 -4.81 12.38 -2.95
N ILE A 73 -5.86 11.85 -3.56
CA ILE A 73 -5.90 11.43 -4.96
C ILE A 73 -6.89 12.35 -5.66
N ASP A 74 -6.45 13.03 -6.72
CA ASP A 74 -7.24 13.97 -7.48
C ASP A 74 -7.00 13.73 -8.98
N ALA A 75 -8.04 13.79 -9.76
CA ALA A 75 -7.97 13.62 -11.21
C ALA A 75 -7.83 14.95 -11.97
N THR A 76 -7.80 16.08 -11.29
CA THR A 76 -7.84 17.42 -11.93
C THR A 76 -6.73 17.60 -12.94
N ASP A 77 -5.48 17.25 -12.62
CA ASP A 77 -4.35 17.37 -13.54
C ASP A 77 -4.52 16.50 -14.81
N GLN A 78 -5.09 15.30 -14.65
CA GLN A 78 -5.34 14.38 -15.76
C GLN A 78 -6.50 14.86 -16.63
N LEU A 79 -7.53 15.43 -16.03
CA LEU A 79 -8.67 16.02 -16.73
C LEU A 79 -8.22 17.26 -17.52
N GLU A 80 -7.33 18.08 -16.97
CA GLU A 80 -6.80 19.27 -17.65
C GLU A 80 -6.04 18.91 -18.93
N VAL A 81 -5.29 17.82 -18.94
CA VAL A 81 -4.58 17.34 -20.13
C VAL A 81 -5.46 16.49 -21.06
N GLY A 82 -6.73 16.29 -20.73
CA GLY A 82 -7.69 15.56 -21.55
C GLY A 82 -7.50 14.04 -21.54
N ASP A 83 -7.05 13.45 -20.40
CA ASP A 83 -6.94 12.01 -20.26
C ASP A 83 -8.31 11.34 -20.35
N ALA A 84 -8.49 10.45 -21.34
CA ALA A 84 -9.76 9.77 -21.58
C ALA A 84 -10.19 8.82 -20.44
N VAL A 85 -9.23 8.25 -19.75
CA VAL A 85 -9.50 7.34 -18.60
C VAL A 85 -9.98 8.16 -17.42
N ALA A 86 -9.29 9.26 -17.10
CA ALA A 86 -9.72 10.17 -16.06
C ALA A 86 -11.08 10.79 -16.35
N ALA A 87 -11.36 11.12 -17.61
CA ALA A 87 -12.66 11.66 -18.03
C ALA A 87 -13.82 10.66 -17.85
N SER A 88 -13.55 9.36 -17.99
CA SER A 88 -14.59 8.32 -17.93
C SER A 88 -14.70 7.64 -16.55
N LEU A 89 -13.59 7.50 -15.85
CA LEU A 89 -13.50 6.71 -14.62
C LEU A 89 -13.02 7.53 -13.40
N GLY A 90 -12.64 8.79 -13.57
CA GLY A 90 -12.13 9.63 -12.49
C GLY A 90 -10.92 9.01 -11.80
N ILE A 91 -10.97 8.96 -10.46
CA ILE A 91 -9.92 8.39 -9.61
C ILE A 91 -10.05 6.89 -9.35
N TYR A 92 -11.12 6.25 -9.82
CA TYR A 92 -11.40 4.83 -9.52
C TYR A 92 -10.27 3.87 -9.89
N PRO A 93 -9.54 4.02 -11.01
CA PRO A 93 -8.43 3.12 -11.32
C PRO A 93 -7.32 3.14 -10.27
N GLN A 94 -7.01 4.32 -9.73
CA GLN A 94 -5.99 4.48 -8.68
C GLN A 94 -6.48 3.93 -7.33
N LEU A 95 -7.73 4.21 -6.98
CA LEU A 95 -8.36 3.71 -5.76
C LEU A 95 -8.43 2.18 -5.78
N THR A 96 -8.92 1.60 -6.88
CA THR A 96 -8.99 0.15 -7.06
C THR A 96 -7.60 -0.50 -6.98
N ALA A 97 -6.57 0.12 -7.56
CA ALA A 97 -5.22 -0.39 -7.47
C ALA A 97 -4.70 -0.44 -6.02
N LEU A 98 -5.06 0.54 -5.19
CA LEU A 98 -4.75 0.51 -3.75
C LEU A 98 -5.53 -0.58 -3.01
N GLU A 99 -6.82 -0.71 -3.29
CA GLU A 99 -7.68 -1.73 -2.69
C GLU A 99 -7.17 -3.13 -3.01
N MET A 100 -6.75 -3.38 -4.25
CA MET A 100 -6.23 -4.68 -4.67
C MET A 100 -4.99 -5.13 -3.87
N LEU A 101 -4.27 -4.22 -3.21
CA LEU A 101 -3.15 -4.59 -2.33
C LEU A 101 -3.61 -5.29 -1.04
N LEU A 102 -4.88 -5.15 -0.68
CA LEU A 102 -5.48 -5.80 0.50
C LEU A 102 -6.05 -7.19 0.19
N TYR A 103 -6.19 -7.53 -1.09
CA TYR A 103 -6.77 -8.81 -1.51
C TYR A 103 -5.68 -9.80 -1.95
N PRO A 104 -5.90 -11.10 -1.72
CA PRO A 104 -5.02 -12.11 -2.29
C PRO A 104 -5.13 -12.09 -3.83
N GLN A 105 -4.05 -12.46 -4.48
CA GLN A 105 -4.00 -12.52 -5.94
C GLN A 105 -5.01 -13.54 -6.47
N SER A 106 -5.81 -13.15 -7.46
CA SER A 106 -6.86 -14.01 -8.05
C SER A 106 -6.31 -15.35 -8.56
N GLN A 107 -5.09 -15.34 -9.10
CA GLN A 107 -4.45 -16.56 -9.58
C GLN A 107 -4.20 -17.56 -8.45
N GLN A 108 -3.76 -17.13 -7.29
CA GLN A 108 -3.58 -18.01 -6.12
C GLN A 108 -4.91 -18.55 -5.61
N VAL A 109 -5.97 -17.73 -5.63
CA VAL A 109 -7.33 -18.15 -5.24
C VAL A 109 -7.84 -19.24 -6.17
N ILE A 110 -7.67 -19.05 -7.48
CA ILE A 110 -8.08 -20.03 -8.51
C ILE A 110 -7.29 -21.33 -8.37
N GLN A 111 -5.96 -21.27 -8.21
CA GLN A 111 -5.12 -22.45 -8.03
C GLN A 111 -5.51 -23.23 -6.77
N ASN A 112 -5.69 -22.56 -5.65
CA ASN A 112 -6.11 -23.20 -4.40
C ASN A 112 -7.50 -23.84 -4.53
N SER A 113 -8.44 -23.18 -5.22
CA SER A 113 -9.76 -23.72 -5.50
C SER A 113 -9.72 -24.98 -6.37
N GLN A 114 -8.82 -25.00 -7.38
CA GLN A 114 -8.61 -26.17 -8.23
C GLN A 114 -8.01 -27.34 -7.45
N LEU A 115 -7.01 -27.09 -6.59
CA LEU A 115 -6.42 -28.11 -5.72
C LEU A 115 -7.45 -28.73 -4.78
N LEU A 116 -8.29 -27.89 -4.17
CA LEU A 116 -9.39 -28.36 -3.31
C LEU A 116 -10.39 -29.23 -4.09
N SER A 117 -10.76 -28.84 -5.32
CA SER A 117 -11.67 -29.61 -6.17
C SER A 117 -11.10 -30.98 -6.60
N GLN A 118 -9.78 -31.11 -6.64
CA GLN A 118 -9.06 -32.34 -6.94
C GLN A 118 -8.84 -33.23 -5.70
N GLY A 119 -9.35 -32.80 -4.52
CA GLY A 119 -9.22 -33.57 -3.27
C GLY A 119 -7.86 -33.36 -2.56
N SER A 120 -7.08 -32.36 -2.94
CA SER A 120 -5.87 -32.00 -2.21
C SER A 120 -6.21 -31.34 -0.88
N ILE A 121 -5.59 -31.83 0.20
CA ILE A 121 -5.76 -31.28 1.55
C ILE A 121 -4.75 -30.15 1.79
N GLU A 122 -3.67 -30.09 1.01
CA GLU A 122 -2.65 -29.06 1.12
C GLU A 122 -3.00 -27.85 0.24
N VAL A 123 -3.53 -26.81 0.90
CA VAL A 123 -3.75 -25.51 0.28
C VAL A 123 -2.64 -24.56 0.77
N GLY A 124 -1.88 -24.02 -0.18
CA GLY A 124 -0.83 -23.06 0.14
C GLY A 124 -1.40 -21.76 0.74
N PRO A 125 -0.66 -21.10 1.65
CA PRO A 125 -1.07 -19.81 2.18
C PRO A 125 -1.12 -18.75 1.06
N TYR A 126 -2.07 -17.82 1.16
CA TYR A 126 -2.10 -16.67 0.27
C TYR A 126 -0.92 -15.75 0.60
N VAL A 127 -0.14 -15.42 -0.42
CA VAL A 127 1.01 -14.52 -0.29
C VAL A 127 0.61 -13.13 -0.79
N ALA A 128 0.81 -12.13 0.05
CA ALA A 128 0.60 -10.75 -0.35
C ALA A 128 1.72 -10.30 -1.33
N PRO A 129 1.42 -9.41 -2.29
CA PRO A 129 2.44 -8.84 -3.15
C PRO A 129 3.47 -8.06 -2.33
N LEU A 130 4.73 -8.09 -2.77
CA LEU A 130 5.75 -7.23 -2.16
C LEU A 130 5.41 -5.78 -2.45
N THR A 131 5.05 -5.05 -1.42
CA THR A 131 4.68 -3.64 -1.54
C THR A 131 5.80 -2.76 -1.00
N LEU A 132 6.23 -1.81 -1.80
CA LEU A 132 7.24 -0.81 -1.44
C LEU A 132 6.58 0.55 -1.29
N PHE A 133 6.78 1.17 -0.15
CA PHE A 133 6.44 2.57 0.08
C PHE A 133 7.67 3.43 -0.20
N ILE A 134 7.56 4.32 -1.17
CA ILE A 134 8.64 5.21 -1.62
C ILE A 134 8.25 6.64 -1.28
N TRP A 135 9.08 7.30 -0.48
CA TRP A 135 8.89 8.70 -0.13
C TRP A 135 10.18 9.49 -0.30
N GLY A 136 10.24 10.24 -1.40
CA GLY A 136 11.48 10.95 -1.76
C GLY A 136 12.60 10.02 -2.24
N GLY A 137 13.78 10.59 -2.53
CA GLY A 137 14.86 9.85 -3.15
C GLY A 137 15.52 8.76 -2.30
N ASN A 138 15.38 8.82 -0.98
CA ASN A 138 16.20 7.98 -0.06
C ASN A 138 15.36 7.09 0.87
N ARG A 139 14.04 7.08 0.75
CA ARG A 139 13.16 6.28 1.61
C ARG A 139 12.38 5.28 0.78
N VAL A 140 12.89 4.07 0.71
CA VAL A 140 12.21 2.91 0.12
C VAL A 140 12.03 1.88 1.23
N LEU A 141 10.79 1.58 1.58
CA LEU A 141 10.44 0.72 2.70
C LEU A 141 9.55 -0.41 2.21
N PRO A 142 9.92 -1.67 2.47
CA PRO A 142 9.00 -2.77 2.29
C PRO A 142 7.90 -2.67 3.36
N VAL A 143 6.65 -2.70 2.92
CA VAL A 143 5.47 -2.55 3.77
C VAL A 143 4.42 -3.59 3.41
N LEU A 144 3.53 -3.86 4.33
CA LEU A 144 2.29 -4.58 4.10
C LEU A 144 1.15 -3.61 4.36
N LEU A 145 0.27 -3.43 3.39
CA LEU A 145 -0.94 -2.65 3.59
C LEU A 145 -1.91 -3.46 4.46
N THR A 146 -2.27 -2.93 5.61
CA THR A 146 -3.12 -3.62 6.59
C THR A 146 -4.53 -3.05 6.66
N SER A 147 -4.70 -1.79 6.27
CA SER A 147 -5.99 -1.12 6.20
C SER A 147 -5.95 0.02 5.21
N LEU A 148 -7.08 0.28 4.59
CA LEU A 148 -7.33 1.44 3.73
C LEU A 148 -8.68 2.02 4.13
N SER A 149 -8.74 3.32 4.31
CA SER A 149 -9.98 4.07 4.49
C SER A 149 -10.01 5.17 3.44
N SER A 150 -11.07 5.25 2.67
CA SER A 150 -11.26 6.28 1.66
C SER A 150 -12.44 7.18 2.04
N ARG A 151 -12.32 8.45 1.74
CA ARG A 151 -13.40 9.42 1.78
C ARG A 151 -13.43 10.13 0.45
N GLU A 152 -14.53 10.00 -0.25
CA GLU A 152 -14.74 10.60 -1.55
C GLU A 152 -15.48 11.93 -1.40
N GLU A 153 -14.97 12.94 -2.06
CA GLU A 153 -15.52 14.30 -2.08
C GLU A 153 -15.47 14.83 -3.51
N LEU A 154 -16.26 15.86 -3.80
CA LEU A 154 -16.25 16.56 -5.09
C LEU A 154 -16.62 15.66 -6.29
N PHE A 155 -17.82 15.10 -6.25
CA PHE A 155 -18.38 14.36 -7.37
C PHE A 155 -18.76 15.31 -8.53
N ASP A 156 -18.35 14.97 -9.74
CA ASP A 156 -18.84 15.64 -10.94
C ASP A 156 -20.21 15.05 -11.33
N ASN A 157 -21.06 15.88 -11.97
CA ASN A 157 -22.45 15.50 -12.30
C ASN A 157 -22.54 14.72 -13.65
N HIS A 158 -21.61 13.83 -13.94
CA HIS A 158 -21.67 12.95 -15.10
C HIS A 158 -22.02 11.53 -14.76
#